data_ebb3dc41a27a81668b8d9e7df6219ad9
#
_entry.id   ebb3dc41a27a81668b8d9e7df6219ad9
#
_cell.length_a   1.000
_cell.length_b   1.000
_cell.length_c   1.000
_cell.angle_alpha   90.00
_cell.angle_beta   90.00
_cell.angle_gamma   90.00
#
_symmetry.space_group_name_H-M   'P 1'
#
loop_
_entity.id
_entity.type
_entity.pdbx_description
1 polymer ?
#
loop_
_entity_poly.entity_id
_entity_poly.type
_entity_poly.pdbx_seq_one_letter_code
_entity_poly.pdbx_strand_id
1 'polypeptide(L)'
;MRKQFANEPEHNQEFLSASYFRYFNGRPYTDSLCYLTITQEAKKSRLFSYDSKKWRDFLVKIYKVRDLLRDSGVQVKFLNKAEASEYVDRYFAMNFKDRTVSMTNVKADDETVSMGDKRCKVYSLVDVDCAALPSLIRPYTNIEVNNTEMPVDLVSVVDNIPNAETVVYNQIIFLPSQKRELALLDKKKNRHASIPNPSNQMAVEDIKQVQDVIARESKLLVYTHFNMVVGVPADTDLQKCTNHLENAFGRMGIHISKRAYNQLELFVSSFPGNCYSLNEEYDRFLTLSDAAVCLMYKERVQHSEETPIKIYYTDRQGVPVAIDITGKEGKNKLTDNSNFFCLGPSGSGKSFHMHVIWTKTHRKELQTKLRETS
;
A
#
# COMPACT_ATOMS: atom_id res chain seq x y z
N MET A 1 2.99 -10.87 -14.89
CA MET A 1 3.81 -12.03 -15.28
C MET A 1 3.61 -12.44 -16.73
N ARG A 2 2.41 -12.80 -17.20
CA ARG A 2 2.16 -13.04 -18.64
C ARG A 2 2.70 -11.95 -19.56
N LYS A 3 2.61 -10.67 -19.18
CA LYS A 3 3.08 -9.54 -20.00
C LYS A 3 4.60 -9.43 -20.12
N GLN A 4 5.37 -9.91 -19.16
CA GLN A 4 6.84 -9.86 -19.20
C GLN A 4 7.44 -10.96 -20.08
N PHE A 5 6.75 -12.10 -20.18
CA PHE A 5 7.23 -13.25 -20.93
C PHE A 5 6.46 -13.51 -22.24
N ALA A 6 5.26 -12.92 -22.40
CA ALA A 6 4.39 -13.17 -23.55
C ALA A 6 4.93 -12.63 -24.89
N ASN A 7 5.91 -11.75 -24.86
CA ASN A 7 6.47 -11.12 -26.05
C ASN A 7 7.82 -11.71 -26.50
N GLU A 8 8.36 -12.68 -25.76
CA GLU A 8 9.58 -13.38 -26.20
C GLU A 8 9.19 -14.66 -26.95
N PRO A 9 9.62 -14.85 -28.20
CA PRO A 9 9.42 -16.09 -28.92
C PRO A 9 9.97 -17.29 -28.14
N GLU A 10 9.25 -18.40 -28.12
CA GLU A 10 9.63 -19.62 -27.35
C GLU A 10 11.08 -20.08 -27.61
N HIS A 11 11.58 -19.92 -28.84
CA HIS A 11 12.93 -20.31 -29.22
C HIS A 11 14.03 -19.41 -28.64
N ASN A 12 13.68 -18.19 -28.14
CA ASN A 12 14.60 -17.28 -27.49
C ASN A 12 14.57 -17.41 -25.95
N GLN A 13 13.65 -18.21 -25.41
CA GLN A 13 13.56 -18.40 -23.98
C GLN A 13 14.69 -19.28 -23.48
N GLU A 14 15.51 -18.75 -22.62
CA GLU A 14 16.49 -19.56 -21.91
C GLU A 14 15.79 -20.56 -20.99
N PHE A 15 16.42 -21.73 -20.78
CA PHE A 15 15.89 -22.79 -19.91
C PHE A 15 15.42 -22.29 -18.54
N LEU A 16 16.17 -21.37 -17.92
CA LEU A 16 15.76 -20.79 -16.63
C LEU A 16 14.53 -19.91 -16.76
N SER A 17 14.45 -19.06 -17.78
CA SER A 17 13.27 -18.22 -18.03
C SER A 17 12.02 -19.07 -18.30
N ALA A 18 12.16 -20.13 -19.08
CA ALA A 18 11.08 -21.09 -19.33
C ALA A 18 10.68 -21.86 -18.07
N SER A 19 11.62 -22.17 -17.18
CA SER A 19 11.35 -22.82 -15.90
C SER A 19 10.63 -21.90 -14.94
N TYR A 20 11.03 -20.63 -14.85
CA TYR A 20 10.30 -19.60 -14.09
C TYR A 20 8.90 -19.39 -14.63
N PHE A 21 8.74 -19.26 -15.95
CA PHE A 21 7.42 -19.13 -16.56
C PHE A 21 6.51 -20.31 -16.21
N ARG A 22 6.99 -21.55 -16.31
CA ARG A 22 6.24 -22.75 -15.93
C ARG A 22 5.88 -22.77 -14.44
N TYR A 23 6.80 -22.33 -13.58
CA TYR A 23 6.57 -22.25 -12.14
C TYR A 23 5.46 -21.26 -11.77
N PHE A 24 5.42 -20.11 -12.42
CA PHE A 24 4.45 -19.05 -12.11
C PHE A 24 3.17 -19.15 -12.94
N ASN A 25 3.16 -19.90 -14.04
CA ASN A 25 1.98 -20.05 -14.88
C ASN A 25 0.86 -20.75 -14.12
N GLY A 26 -0.31 -20.10 -14.07
CA GLY A 26 -1.48 -20.59 -13.35
C GLY A 26 -1.47 -20.33 -11.83
N ARG A 27 -0.40 -19.77 -11.26
CA ARG A 27 -0.42 -19.34 -9.86
C ARG A 27 -1.07 -17.97 -9.71
N PRO A 28 -1.89 -17.77 -8.68
CA PRO A 28 -2.45 -16.45 -8.38
C PRO A 28 -1.32 -15.47 -8.05
N TYR A 29 -1.45 -14.25 -8.50
CA TYR A 29 -0.58 -13.13 -8.15
C TYR A 29 -1.41 -11.88 -7.94
N THR A 30 -0.94 -11.00 -7.09
CA THR A 30 -1.55 -9.71 -6.84
C THR A 30 -0.97 -8.67 -7.81
N ASP A 31 -1.84 -7.92 -8.48
CA ASP A 31 -1.48 -6.74 -9.27
C ASP A 31 -1.93 -5.52 -8.46
N SER A 32 -1.00 -4.62 -8.15
CA SER A 32 -1.27 -3.49 -7.28
C SER A 32 -1.37 -2.20 -8.07
N LEU A 33 -2.47 -1.48 -7.88
CA LEU A 33 -2.71 -0.15 -8.41
C LEU A 33 -2.74 0.85 -7.26
N CYS A 34 -1.94 1.91 -7.34
CA CYS A 34 -1.90 2.94 -6.31
C CYS A 34 -2.52 4.23 -6.81
N TYR A 35 -3.51 4.73 -6.08
CA TYR A 35 -4.19 5.99 -6.37
C TYR A 35 -4.00 6.95 -5.19
N LEU A 36 -3.58 8.17 -5.50
CA LEU A 36 -3.48 9.25 -4.53
C LEU A 36 -4.56 10.30 -4.83
N THR A 37 -5.43 10.53 -3.87
CA THR A 37 -6.46 11.57 -3.96
C THR A 37 -6.14 12.67 -2.95
N ILE A 38 -6.11 13.91 -3.39
CA ILE A 38 -5.90 15.07 -2.54
C ILE A 38 -7.13 15.95 -2.61
N THR A 39 -7.74 16.19 -1.46
CA THR A 39 -8.94 17.02 -1.35
C THR A 39 -8.69 18.23 -0.46
N GLN A 40 -9.32 19.34 -0.78
CA GLN A 40 -9.33 20.53 0.05
C GLN A 40 -10.76 21.03 0.21
N GLU A 41 -11.16 21.28 1.44
CA GLU A 41 -12.46 21.90 1.71
C GLU A 41 -12.54 23.29 1.09
N ALA A 42 -13.58 23.54 0.32
CA ALA A 42 -13.88 24.83 -0.27
C ALA A 42 -15.21 25.35 0.31
N LYS A 43 -15.14 26.42 1.12
CA LYS A 43 -16.35 27.09 1.59
C LYS A 43 -17.05 27.76 0.42
N LYS A 44 -18.33 27.47 0.26
CA LYS A 44 -19.20 28.06 -0.77
C LYS A 44 -19.32 29.56 -0.50
N SER A 45 -19.06 30.39 -1.51
CA SER A 45 -19.35 31.82 -1.45
C SER A 45 -20.84 32.08 -1.63
N ARG A 46 -21.37 33.16 -1.08
CA ARG A 46 -22.76 33.59 -1.30
C ARG A 46 -23.03 33.95 -2.77
N LEU A 47 -21.99 34.43 -3.49
CA LEU A 47 -22.11 34.96 -4.84
C LEU A 47 -21.55 34.03 -5.92
N PHE A 48 -20.63 33.13 -5.56
CA PHE A 48 -19.95 32.24 -6.53
C PHE A 48 -19.96 30.80 -6.03
N SER A 49 -20.09 29.86 -6.96
CA SER A 49 -20.05 28.44 -6.66
C SER A 49 -18.68 27.97 -6.17
N TYR A 50 -17.61 28.69 -6.49
CA TYR A 50 -16.25 28.45 -6.02
C TYR A 50 -15.40 29.72 -6.04
N ASP A 51 -14.34 29.75 -5.24
CA ASP A 51 -13.35 30.82 -5.18
C ASP A 51 -12.19 30.48 -6.13
N SER A 52 -12.09 31.21 -7.25
CA SER A 52 -11.07 30.97 -8.27
C SER A 52 -9.63 31.15 -7.77
N LYS A 53 -9.41 31.99 -6.73
CA LYS A 53 -8.11 32.16 -6.11
C LYS A 53 -7.72 30.92 -5.32
N LYS A 54 -8.62 30.43 -4.46
CA LYS A 54 -8.40 29.19 -3.69
C LYS A 54 -8.19 27.98 -4.59
N TRP A 55 -8.89 27.92 -5.72
CA TRP A 55 -8.69 26.87 -6.71
C TRP A 55 -7.27 26.93 -7.31
N ARG A 56 -6.81 28.10 -7.71
CA ARG A 56 -5.43 28.26 -8.22
C ARG A 56 -4.38 27.91 -7.16
N ASP A 57 -4.55 28.38 -5.93
CA ASP A 57 -3.66 28.07 -4.81
C ASP A 57 -3.62 26.56 -4.51
N PHE A 58 -4.77 25.87 -4.63
CA PHE A 58 -4.85 24.42 -4.51
C PHE A 58 -4.07 23.73 -5.63
N LEU A 59 -4.27 24.11 -6.89
CA LEU A 59 -3.53 23.54 -8.02
C LEU A 59 -2.02 23.71 -7.86
N VAL A 60 -1.56 24.87 -7.42
CA VAL A 60 -0.12 25.10 -7.13
C VAL A 60 0.41 24.09 -6.10
N LYS A 61 -0.37 23.82 -5.04
CA LYS A 61 0.01 22.80 -4.04
C LYS A 61 0.08 21.42 -4.63
N ILE A 62 -0.90 21.04 -5.46
CA ILE A 62 -0.94 19.73 -6.15
C ILE A 62 0.29 19.54 -7.05
N TYR A 63 0.66 20.56 -7.83
CA TYR A 63 1.86 20.49 -8.67
C TYR A 63 3.14 20.33 -7.84
N LYS A 64 3.25 21.02 -6.69
CA LYS A 64 4.38 20.84 -5.78
C LYS A 64 4.45 19.41 -5.23
N VAL A 65 3.32 18.82 -4.82
CA VAL A 65 3.28 17.43 -4.36
C VAL A 65 3.72 16.47 -5.47
N ARG A 66 3.22 16.66 -6.69
CA ARG A 66 3.65 15.87 -7.85
C ARG A 66 5.16 15.94 -8.07
N ASP A 67 5.73 17.14 -8.02
CA ASP A 67 7.16 17.34 -8.28
C ASP A 67 8.00 16.71 -7.16
N LEU A 68 7.61 16.86 -5.90
CA LEU A 68 8.25 16.16 -4.76
C LEU A 68 8.24 14.63 -4.92
N LEU A 69 7.11 14.05 -5.35
CA LEU A 69 7.01 12.61 -5.59
C LEU A 69 7.92 12.18 -6.74
N ARG A 70 7.99 12.96 -7.82
CA ARG A 70 8.89 12.69 -8.95
C ARG A 70 10.36 12.77 -8.57
N ASP A 71 10.74 13.78 -7.80
CA ASP A 71 12.11 13.94 -7.28
C ASP A 71 12.50 12.78 -6.37
N SER A 72 11.51 12.18 -5.69
CA SER A 72 11.69 10.95 -4.90
C SER A 72 11.64 9.66 -5.74
N GLY A 73 11.62 9.74 -7.07
CA GLY A 73 11.60 8.61 -7.98
C GLY A 73 10.23 7.95 -8.19
N VAL A 74 9.15 8.56 -7.68
CA VAL A 74 7.78 8.06 -7.86
C VAL A 74 7.19 8.63 -9.15
N GLN A 75 6.83 7.75 -10.09
CA GLN A 75 6.14 8.17 -11.31
C GLN A 75 4.67 8.48 -11.01
N VAL A 76 4.27 9.73 -11.19
CA VAL A 76 2.92 10.20 -10.93
C VAL A 76 2.27 10.67 -12.23
N LYS A 77 1.05 10.20 -12.48
CA LYS A 77 0.20 10.60 -13.60
C LYS A 77 -1.12 11.15 -13.06
N PHE A 78 -1.55 12.30 -13.57
CA PHE A 78 -2.92 12.78 -13.33
C PHE A 78 -3.92 11.98 -14.16
N LEU A 79 -4.99 11.53 -13.53
CA LEU A 79 -6.10 10.92 -14.25
C LEU A 79 -6.85 11.98 -15.05
N ASN A 80 -7.13 11.69 -16.30
CA ASN A 80 -8.06 12.47 -17.09
C ASN A 80 -9.52 12.07 -16.78
N LYS A 81 -10.50 12.77 -17.38
CA LYS A 81 -11.92 12.52 -17.11
C LYS A 81 -12.34 11.08 -17.45
N ALA A 82 -11.85 10.53 -18.54
CA ALA A 82 -12.19 9.17 -18.98
C ALA A 82 -11.61 8.12 -18.02
N GLU A 83 -10.35 8.28 -17.63
CA GLU A 83 -9.67 7.41 -16.65
C GLU A 83 -10.32 7.50 -15.25
N ALA A 84 -10.76 8.70 -14.85
CA ALA A 84 -11.49 8.86 -13.60
C ALA A 84 -12.88 8.20 -13.67
N SER A 85 -13.59 8.29 -14.79
CA SER A 85 -14.86 7.59 -14.99
C SER A 85 -14.67 6.06 -14.97
N GLU A 86 -13.62 5.56 -15.63
CA GLU A 86 -13.29 4.14 -15.61
C GLU A 86 -12.98 3.66 -14.18
N TYR A 87 -12.30 4.46 -13.37
CA TYR A 87 -12.09 4.14 -11.96
C TYR A 87 -13.40 4.03 -11.18
N VAL A 88 -14.36 4.95 -11.41
CA VAL A 88 -15.69 4.89 -10.79
C VAL A 88 -16.41 3.59 -11.14
N ASP A 89 -16.45 3.24 -12.43
CA ASP A 89 -17.08 2.01 -12.90
C ASP A 89 -16.45 0.77 -12.25
N ARG A 90 -15.11 0.72 -12.20
CA ARG A 90 -14.35 -0.37 -11.59
C ARG A 90 -14.60 -0.48 -10.07
N TYR A 91 -14.63 0.65 -9.38
CA TYR A 91 -14.87 0.69 -7.94
C TYR A 91 -16.26 0.18 -7.60
N PHE A 92 -17.30 0.68 -8.27
CA PHE A 92 -18.69 0.28 -8.03
C PHE A 92 -19.09 -1.05 -8.67
N ALA A 93 -18.17 -1.72 -9.35
CA ALA A 93 -18.29 -3.11 -9.75
C ALA A 93 -17.33 -4.03 -8.96
N MET A 94 -16.47 -3.49 -8.10
CA MET A 94 -15.37 -4.18 -7.42
C MET A 94 -14.57 -5.08 -8.38
N ASN A 95 -14.31 -4.55 -9.58
CA ASN A 95 -13.62 -5.26 -10.64
C ASN A 95 -12.55 -4.39 -11.29
N PHE A 96 -11.31 -4.57 -10.86
CA PHE A 96 -10.13 -3.90 -11.40
C PHE A 96 -9.36 -4.77 -12.40
N LYS A 97 -9.85 -5.96 -12.69
CA LYS A 97 -9.16 -6.97 -13.51
C LYS A 97 -9.53 -6.87 -14.99
N ASP A 98 -10.82 -6.71 -15.28
CA ASP A 98 -11.33 -6.73 -16.65
C ASP A 98 -11.10 -5.40 -17.36
N ARG A 99 -10.99 -5.45 -18.70
CA ARG A 99 -10.73 -4.26 -19.51
C ARG A 99 -11.94 -3.34 -19.60
N THR A 100 -13.12 -3.91 -19.70
CA THR A 100 -14.39 -3.16 -19.83
C THR A 100 -15.28 -3.55 -18.67
N VAL A 101 -15.56 -2.59 -17.81
CA VAL A 101 -16.38 -2.77 -16.61
C VAL A 101 -17.38 -1.64 -16.57
N SER A 102 -18.60 -1.93 -16.18
CA SER A 102 -19.63 -0.94 -15.89
C SER A 102 -20.05 -1.06 -14.43
N MET A 103 -20.33 0.06 -13.80
CA MET A 103 -20.84 0.05 -12.43
C MET A 103 -22.16 -0.72 -12.34
N THR A 104 -22.36 -1.38 -11.22
CA THR A 104 -23.55 -2.19 -10.93
C THR A 104 -24.37 -1.56 -9.81
N ASN A 105 -25.58 -2.06 -9.60
CA ASN A 105 -26.40 -1.63 -8.49
C ASN A 105 -25.77 -2.07 -7.17
N VAL A 106 -25.64 -1.13 -6.25
CA VAL A 106 -25.13 -1.35 -4.89
C VAL A 106 -26.32 -1.63 -3.97
N LYS A 107 -26.25 -2.74 -3.26
CA LYS A 107 -27.20 -3.11 -2.20
C LYS A 107 -26.40 -3.37 -0.93
N ALA A 108 -26.81 -2.76 0.17
CA ALA A 108 -26.19 -2.99 1.45
C ALA A 108 -27.18 -3.70 2.38
N ASP A 109 -26.65 -4.62 3.16
CA ASP A 109 -27.26 -5.15 4.36
C ASP A 109 -26.41 -4.74 5.58
N ASP A 110 -26.76 -5.22 6.78
CA ASP A 110 -26.05 -4.86 8.00
C ASP A 110 -24.60 -5.34 8.03
N GLU A 111 -24.23 -6.35 7.27
CA GLU A 111 -22.92 -6.98 7.34
C GLU A 111 -22.09 -6.84 6.06
N THR A 112 -22.74 -6.62 4.92
CA THR A 112 -22.08 -6.64 3.62
C THR A 112 -22.65 -5.61 2.64
N VAL A 113 -21.86 -5.36 1.59
CA VAL A 113 -22.28 -4.55 0.44
C VAL A 113 -22.19 -5.42 -0.80
N SER A 114 -23.32 -5.62 -1.48
CA SER A 114 -23.40 -6.44 -2.69
C SER A 114 -23.40 -5.58 -3.95
N MET A 115 -22.63 -5.97 -4.94
CA MET A 115 -22.49 -5.27 -6.24
C MET A 115 -22.43 -6.31 -7.35
N GLY A 116 -23.52 -6.45 -8.11
CA GLY A 116 -23.61 -7.44 -9.18
C GLY A 116 -23.36 -8.86 -8.67
N ASP A 117 -22.32 -9.50 -9.18
CA ASP A 117 -21.86 -10.84 -8.80
C ASP A 117 -20.84 -10.85 -7.65
N LYS A 118 -20.59 -9.69 -7.04
CA LYS A 118 -19.64 -9.53 -5.92
C LYS A 118 -20.35 -9.24 -4.61
N ARG A 119 -19.77 -9.77 -3.55
CA ARG A 119 -20.10 -9.42 -2.16
C ARG A 119 -18.87 -8.82 -1.50
N CYS A 120 -19.02 -7.69 -0.86
CA CYS A 120 -17.93 -6.95 -0.24
C CYS A 120 -18.18 -6.77 1.24
N LYS A 121 -17.11 -6.77 2.02
CA LYS A 121 -17.12 -6.35 3.42
C LYS A 121 -16.02 -5.32 3.65
N VAL A 122 -16.36 -4.29 4.42
CA VAL A 122 -15.38 -3.27 4.82
C VAL A 122 -14.90 -3.61 6.22
N TYR A 123 -13.58 -3.72 6.34
CA TYR A 123 -12.89 -3.91 7.62
C TYR A 123 -12.18 -2.62 7.96
N SER A 124 -12.46 -2.06 9.12
CA SER A 124 -11.79 -0.84 9.62
C SER A 124 -10.79 -1.19 10.73
N LEU A 125 -9.72 -0.42 10.84
CA LEU A 125 -8.80 -0.49 11.98
C LEU A 125 -9.22 0.46 13.11
N VAL A 126 -10.30 1.21 12.92
CA VAL A 126 -10.85 2.15 13.90
C VAL A 126 -12.30 1.77 14.20
N ASP A 127 -12.62 1.62 15.47
CA ASP A 127 -13.95 1.30 15.96
C ASP A 127 -14.33 2.21 17.14
N VAL A 128 -15.63 2.33 17.39
CA VAL A 128 -16.22 3.12 18.49
C VAL A 128 -15.63 2.76 19.84
N ASP A 129 -15.36 1.49 20.09
CA ASP A 129 -14.93 1.01 21.42
C ASP A 129 -13.43 0.76 21.54
N CYS A 130 -12.71 0.71 20.48
CA CYS A 130 -11.25 0.54 20.55
C CYS A 130 -10.53 0.90 19.25
N ALA A 131 -9.75 1.96 19.28
CA ALA A 131 -8.57 2.02 18.43
C ALA A 131 -7.47 1.23 19.17
N ALA A 132 -7.56 -0.10 19.20
CA ALA A 132 -6.52 -0.91 19.80
C ALA A 132 -5.33 -1.02 18.83
N LEU A 133 -4.59 0.07 18.75
CA LEU A 133 -3.31 0.13 18.07
C LEU A 133 -2.21 -0.12 19.11
N PRO A 134 -1.13 -0.79 18.73
CA PRO A 134 0.02 -0.92 19.62
C PRO A 134 0.62 0.46 19.93
N SER A 135 1.21 0.63 21.10
CA SER A 135 1.85 1.87 21.51
C SER A 135 2.98 2.33 20.58
N LEU A 136 3.56 1.39 19.83
CA LEU A 136 4.57 1.63 18.81
C LEU A 136 4.23 0.90 17.52
N ILE A 137 4.04 1.65 16.46
CA ILE A 137 3.86 1.11 15.11
C ILE A 137 5.17 1.29 14.35
N ARG A 138 5.72 0.19 13.87
CA ARG A 138 6.91 0.18 13.01
C ARG A 138 6.50 -0.02 11.55
N PRO A 139 7.27 0.51 10.59
CA PRO A 139 6.96 0.35 9.15
C PRO A 139 7.09 -1.10 8.66
N TYR A 140 7.71 -1.96 9.43
CA TYR A 140 7.86 -3.38 9.14
C TYR A 140 7.84 -4.20 10.44
N THR A 141 7.49 -5.46 10.33
CA THR A 141 7.62 -6.47 11.37
C THR A 141 8.51 -7.61 10.88
N ASN A 142 9.16 -8.31 11.80
CA ASN A 142 9.90 -9.52 11.46
C ASN A 142 8.98 -10.72 11.61
N ILE A 143 8.94 -11.55 10.59
CA ILE A 143 8.33 -12.88 10.65
C ILE A 143 9.42 -13.95 10.62
N GLU A 144 9.24 -15.00 11.38
CA GLU A 144 10.15 -16.14 11.38
C GLU A 144 9.71 -17.16 10.32
N VAL A 145 10.60 -17.44 9.39
CA VAL A 145 10.39 -18.45 8.35
C VAL A 145 11.61 -19.36 8.33
N ASN A 146 11.42 -20.64 8.65
CA ASN A 146 12.51 -21.64 8.69
C ASN A 146 13.74 -21.20 9.50
N ASN A 147 13.51 -20.72 10.72
CA ASN A 147 14.54 -20.19 11.64
C ASN A 147 15.30 -18.97 11.09
N THR A 148 14.70 -18.24 10.17
CA THR A 148 15.25 -16.99 9.62
C THR A 148 14.25 -15.88 9.81
N GLU A 149 14.65 -14.78 10.42
CA GLU A 149 13.84 -13.57 10.52
C GLU A 149 13.80 -12.85 9.17
N MET A 150 12.60 -12.59 8.70
CA MET A 150 12.37 -11.81 7.47
C MET A 150 11.55 -10.56 7.80
N PRO A 151 12.03 -9.35 7.44
CA PRO A 151 11.25 -8.14 7.60
C PRO A 151 10.10 -8.13 6.55
N VAL A 152 8.88 -7.84 7.01
CA VAL A 152 7.66 -7.76 6.18
C VAL A 152 6.97 -6.44 6.48
N ASP A 153 6.45 -5.79 5.46
CA ASP A 153 5.64 -4.60 5.66
C ASP A 153 4.39 -4.91 6.49
N LEU A 154 4.02 -3.97 7.37
CA LEU A 154 2.91 -4.17 8.30
C LEU A 154 1.61 -4.55 7.61
N VAL A 155 1.34 -3.95 6.45
CA VAL A 155 0.09 -4.17 5.69
C VAL A 155 0.22 -5.18 4.56
N SER A 156 1.34 -5.89 4.44
CA SER A 156 1.53 -6.95 3.43
C SER A 156 0.53 -8.11 3.56
N VAL A 157 -0.13 -8.22 4.70
CA VAL A 157 -1.18 -9.21 4.96
C VAL A 157 -2.38 -9.08 4.02
N VAL A 158 -2.60 -7.90 3.41
CA VAL A 158 -3.69 -7.69 2.47
C VAL A 158 -3.48 -8.38 1.11
N ASP A 159 -2.25 -8.81 0.81
CA ASP A 159 -1.92 -9.45 -0.46
C ASP A 159 -2.42 -10.90 -0.60
N ASN A 160 -2.71 -11.56 0.52
CA ASN A 160 -3.02 -12.98 0.54
C ASN A 160 -4.33 -13.30 1.29
N ILE A 161 -5.31 -12.43 1.18
CA ILE A 161 -6.62 -12.67 1.78
C ILE A 161 -7.31 -13.82 1.05
N PRO A 162 -7.70 -14.92 1.73
CA PRO A 162 -8.31 -16.08 1.10
C PRO A 162 -9.60 -15.71 0.35
N ASN A 163 -9.76 -16.22 -0.86
CA ASN A 163 -10.93 -16.02 -1.72
C ASN A 163 -11.19 -14.57 -2.16
N ALA A 164 -10.36 -13.62 -1.76
CA ALA A 164 -10.49 -12.24 -2.21
C ALA A 164 -10.08 -12.13 -3.69
N GLU A 165 -10.95 -11.53 -4.50
CA GLU A 165 -10.64 -11.19 -5.89
C GLU A 165 -10.16 -9.74 -6.02
N THR A 166 -10.67 -8.87 -5.19
CA THR A 166 -10.33 -7.45 -5.15
C THR A 166 -10.21 -7.00 -3.71
N VAL A 167 -9.14 -6.30 -3.41
CA VAL A 167 -8.93 -5.64 -2.12
C VAL A 167 -8.61 -4.18 -2.38
N VAL A 168 -9.39 -3.28 -1.82
CA VAL A 168 -9.11 -1.85 -1.84
C VAL A 168 -8.66 -1.43 -0.45
N TYR A 169 -7.39 -1.20 -0.27
CA TYR A 169 -6.83 -0.69 0.98
C TYR A 169 -6.82 0.83 0.96
N ASN A 170 -7.53 1.44 1.89
CA ASN A 170 -7.65 2.88 1.99
C ASN A 170 -6.96 3.41 3.23
N GLN A 171 -6.08 4.38 3.00
CA GLN A 171 -5.51 5.20 4.03
C GLN A 171 -5.98 6.64 3.83
N ILE A 172 -6.67 7.16 4.82
CA ILE A 172 -7.23 8.50 4.78
C ILE A 172 -6.54 9.33 5.86
N ILE A 173 -5.95 10.45 5.46
CA ILE A 173 -5.21 11.34 6.36
C ILE A 173 -5.82 12.74 6.27
N PHE A 174 -6.27 13.25 7.40
CA PHE A 174 -6.76 14.61 7.55
C PHE A 174 -5.68 15.48 8.21
N LEU A 175 -5.40 16.60 7.60
CA LEU A 175 -4.43 17.60 8.12
C LEU A 175 -5.19 18.70 8.85
N PRO A 176 -5.32 18.64 10.18
CA PRO A 176 -6.02 19.66 10.95
C PRO A 176 -5.14 20.88 11.17
N SER A 177 -5.73 21.92 11.73
CA SER A 177 -4.97 23.08 12.22
C SER A 177 -4.12 22.71 13.42
N GLN A 178 -2.80 22.67 13.26
CA GLN A 178 -1.84 22.26 14.30
C GLN A 178 -2.01 23.11 15.57
N LYS A 179 -2.21 24.42 15.41
CA LYS A 179 -2.43 25.33 16.55
C LYS A 179 -3.67 24.93 17.35
N ARG A 180 -4.75 24.55 16.67
CA ARG A 180 -5.99 24.13 17.33
C ARG A 180 -5.79 22.81 18.07
N GLU A 181 -5.16 21.83 17.44
CA GLU A 181 -4.97 20.51 18.03
C GLU A 181 -4.02 20.54 19.24
N LEU A 182 -2.93 21.31 19.16
CA LEU A 182 -2.05 21.51 20.31
C LEU A 182 -2.78 22.19 21.49
N ALA A 183 -3.62 23.17 21.22
CA ALA A 183 -4.43 23.80 22.26
C ALA A 183 -5.46 22.83 22.88
N LEU A 184 -6.04 21.92 22.08
CA LEU A 184 -6.92 20.86 22.58
C LEU A 184 -6.17 19.84 23.44
N LEU A 185 -4.96 19.46 23.06
CA LEU A 185 -4.09 18.58 23.86
C LEU A 185 -3.72 19.24 25.19
N ASP A 186 -3.37 20.53 25.19
CA ASP A 186 -3.10 21.28 26.43
C ASP A 186 -4.33 21.29 27.35
N LYS A 187 -5.50 21.57 26.79
CA LYS A 187 -6.75 21.55 27.55
C LYS A 187 -7.03 20.18 28.15
N LYS A 188 -6.81 19.12 27.37
CA LYS A 188 -6.97 17.71 27.81
C LYS A 188 -5.98 17.37 28.92
N LYS A 189 -4.70 17.74 28.76
CA LYS A 189 -3.65 17.58 29.77
C LYS A 189 -4.02 18.23 31.09
N ASN A 190 -4.46 19.49 31.06
CA ASN A 190 -4.87 20.23 32.27
C ASN A 190 -6.09 19.61 32.94
N ARG A 191 -7.04 19.05 32.17
CA ARG A 191 -8.20 18.35 32.71
C ARG A 191 -7.78 17.07 33.43
N HIS A 192 -6.89 16.26 32.87
CA HIS A 192 -6.37 15.06 33.53
C HIS A 192 -5.53 15.42 34.76
N ALA A 193 -4.74 16.47 34.71
CA ALA A 193 -3.94 16.92 35.86
C ALA A 193 -4.79 17.41 37.04
N SER A 194 -6.03 17.87 36.78
CA SER A 194 -6.92 18.37 37.85
C SER A 194 -7.55 17.27 38.70
N ILE A 195 -7.53 16.01 38.25
CA ILE A 195 -8.06 14.85 38.96
C ILE A 195 -6.96 13.80 39.07
N PRO A 196 -6.08 13.88 40.08
CA PRO A 196 -4.93 12.99 40.17
C PRO A 196 -5.36 11.56 40.54
N ASN A 197 -5.21 10.65 39.58
CA ASN A 197 -5.23 9.22 39.75
C ASN A 197 -4.17 8.58 38.83
N PRO A 198 -3.76 7.33 39.02
CA PRO A 198 -2.70 6.72 38.21
C PRO A 198 -2.95 6.78 36.70
N SER A 199 -4.18 6.57 36.27
CA SER A 199 -4.56 6.63 34.84
C SER A 199 -4.44 8.05 34.28
N ASN A 200 -4.88 9.05 35.02
CA ASN A 200 -4.76 10.45 34.60
C ASN A 200 -3.30 10.93 34.60
N GLN A 201 -2.47 10.44 35.52
CA GLN A 201 -1.03 10.75 35.53
C GLN A 201 -0.36 10.20 34.27
N MET A 202 -0.63 8.94 33.90
CA MET A 202 -0.14 8.36 32.65
C MET A 202 -0.60 9.18 31.44
N ALA A 203 -1.87 9.55 31.36
CA ALA A 203 -2.40 10.37 30.26
C ALA A 203 -1.70 11.76 30.16
N VAL A 204 -1.34 12.37 31.28
CA VAL A 204 -0.56 13.62 31.31
C VAL A 204 0.85 13.38 30.77
N GLU A 205 1.51 12.30 31.15
CA GLU A 205 2.84 11.95 30.68
C GLU A 205 2.84 11.64 29.19
N ASP A 206 1.89 10.87 28.69
CA ASP A 206 1.74 10.55 27.27
C ASP A 206 1.53 11.83 26.43
N ILE A 207 0.66 12.74 26.88
CA ILE A 207 0.46 14.01 26.17
C ILE A 207 1.74 14.85 26.15
N LYS A 208 2.49 14.89 27.25
CA LYS A 208 3.78 15.61 27.31
C LYS A 208 4.78 14.99 26.30
N GLN A 209 4.90 13.66 26.27
CA GLN A 209 5.78 12.98 25.33
C GLN A 209 5.44 13.34 23.89
N VAL A 210 4.16 13.30 23.52
CA VAL A 210 3.71 13.69 22.18
C VAL A 210 4.06 15.15 21.88
N GLN A 211 3.84 16.07 22.82
CA GLN A 211 4.19 17.49 22.66
C GLN A 211 5.70 17.70 22.52
N ASP A 212 6.51 16.97 23.28
CA ASP A 212 7.98 17.01 23.19
C ASP A 212 8.50 16.51 21.84
N VAL A 213 7.94 15.41 21.33
CA VAL A 213 8.27 14.88 20.01
C VAL A 213 7.92 15.89 18.90
N ILE A 214 6.73 16.50 18.97
CA ILE A 214 6.32 17.53 18.00
C ILE A 214 7.28 18.72 18.02
N ALA A 215 7.67 19.16 19.22
CA ALA A 215 8.55 20.32 19.37
C ALA A 215 9.99 20.05 18.88
N ARG A 216 10.53 18.85 19.14
CA ARG A 216 11.90 18.49 18.77
C ARG A 216 12.06 18.05 17.32
N GLU A 217 11.07 17.31 16.78
CA GLU A 217 11.19 16.65 15.50
C GLU A 217 10.29 17.29 14.42
N SER A 218 9.58 18.37 14.75
CA SER A 218 8.68 19.07 13.83
C SER A 218 7.62 18.17 13.18
N LYS A 219 7.21 17.12 13.88
CA LYS A 219 6.16 16.20 13.41
C LYS A 219 4.80 16.87 13.47
N LEU A 220 3.89 16.43 12.61
CA LEU A 220 2.53 16.95 12.54
C LEU A 220 1.57 16.00 13.25
N LEU A 221 0.56 16.58 13.88
CA LEU A 221 -0.64 15.87 14.30
C LEU A 221 -1.56 15.69 13.10
N VAL A 222 -2.04 14.47 12.91
CA VAL A 222 -2.96 14.12 11.85
C VAL A 222 -4.09 13.26 12.39
N TYR A 223 -5.29 13.42 11.84
CA TYR A 223 -6.33 12.41 12.01
C TYR A 223 -6.24 11.42 10.88
N THR A 224 -6.41 10.16 11.20
CA THR A 224 -6.29 9.10 10.21
C THR A 224 -7.43 8.07 10.35
N HIS A 225 -7.75 7.45 9.24
CA HIS A 225 -8.66 6.32 9.15
C HIS A 225 -8.07 5.30 8.19
N PHE A 226 -8.21 4.02 8.52
CA PHE A 226 -7.77 2.91 7.69
C PHE A 226 -8.90 1.93 7.53
N ASN A 227 -9.16 1.53 6.31
CA ASN A 227 -10.08 0.44 6.04
C ASN A 227 -9.67 -0.37 4.82
N MET A 228 -10.23 -1.54 4.73
CA MET A 228 -10.08 -2.44 3.59
C MET A 228 -11.45 -2.86 3.11
N VAL A 229 -11.71 -2.64 1.82
CA VAL A 229 -12.87 -3.21 1.13
C VAL A 229 -12.43 -4.50 0.49
N VAL A 230 -12.92 -5.62 0.98
CA VAL A 230 -12.60 -6.96 0.47
C VAL A 230 -13.78 -7.46 -0.35
N GLY A 231 -13.56 -7.67 -1.64
CA GLY A 231 -14.56 -8.18 -2.59
C GLY A 231 -14.30 -9.65 -2.93
N VAL A 232 -15.32 -10.46 -2.78
CA VAL A 232 -15.35 -11.89 -3.11
C VAL A 232 -16.50 -12.19 -4.07
N PRO A 233 -16.53 -13.34 -4.78
CA PRO A 233 -17.71 -13.79 -5.50
C PRO A 233 -18.93 -13.89 -4.56
N ALA A 234 -20.12 -13.62 -5.08
CA ALA A 234 -21.36 -13.51 -4.24
C ALA A 234 -21.71 -14.80 -3.48
N ASP A 235 -21.31 -15.95 -3.98
CA ASP A 235 -21.50 -17.28 -3.39
C ASP A 235 -20.42 -17.67 -2.36
N THR A 236 -19.42 -16.83 -2.19
CA THR A 236 -18.27 -17.12 -1.32
C THR A 236 -18.51 -16.66 0.11
N ASP A 237 -18.12 -17.50 1.07
CA ASP A 237 -18.16 -17.16 2.49
C ASP A 237 -17.02 -16.17 2.85
N LEU A 238 -17.40 -15.03 3.42
CA LEU A 238 -16.51 -13.99 3.92
C LEU A 238 -15.85 -14.33 5.26
N GLN A 239 -16.32 -15.38 5.96
CA GLN A 239 -15.78 -15.74 7.28
C GLN A 239 -14.29 -16.11 7.22
N LYS A 240 -13.85 -16.74 6.12
CA LYS A 240 -12.43 -17.06 5.92
C LYS A 240 -11.57 -15.80 5.78
N CYS A 241 -12.08 -14.78 5.08
CA CYS A 241 -11.40 -13.48 4.98
C CYS A 241 -11.30 -12.82 6.36
N THR A 242 -12.41 -12.79 7.10
CA THR A 242 -12.48 -12.23 8.46
C THR A 242 -11.48 -12.90 9.38
N ASN A 243 -11.48 -14.22 9.47
CA ASN A 243 -10.57 -14.98 10.32
C ASN A 243 -9.09 -14.75 9.94
N HIS A 244 -8.79 -14.66 8.65
CA HIS A 244 -7.44 -14.39 8.17
C HIS A 244 -6.96 -13.00 8.62
N LEU A 245 -7.77 -11.98 8.40
CA LEU A 245 -7.43 -10.60 8.77
C LEU A 245 -7.30 -10.44 10.29
N GLU A 246 -8.23 -11.01 11.07
CA GLU A 246 -8.14 -10.99 12.52
C GLU A 246 -6.86 -11.61 13.04
N ASN A 247 -6.50 -12.80 12.54
CA ASN A 247 -5.29 -13.48 12.95
C ASN A 247 -4.03 -12.71 12.53
N ALA A 248 -4.02 -12.16 11.30
CA ALA A 248 -2.88 -11.47 10.76
C ALA A 248 -2.63 -10.14 11.50
N PHE A 249 -3.65 -9.32 11.68
CA PHE A 249 -3.53 -8.06 12.42
C PHE A 249 -3.38 -8.26 13.92
N GLY A 250 -4.05 -9.27 14.50
CA GLY A 250 -3.93 -9.61 15.91
C GLY A 250 -2.50 -9.98 16.33
N ARG A 251 -1.73 -10.66 15.46
CA ARG A 251 -0.30 -10.93 15.67
C ARG A 251 0.54 -9.65 15.77
N MET A 252 0.09 -8.57 15.19
CA MET A 252 0.74 -7.26 15.23
C MET A 252 0.21 -6.37 16.38
N GLY A 253 -0.70 -6.89 17.21
CA GLY A 253 -1.35 -6.11 18.26
C GLY A 253 -2.40 -5.12 17.74
N ILE A 254 -2.86 -5.30 16.50
CA ILE A 254 -3.88 -4.44 15.88
C ILE A 254 -5.19 -5.22 15.84
N HIS A 255 -6.26 -4.64 16.36
CA HIS A 255 -7.59 -5.23 16.29
C HIS A 255 -8.38 -4.57 15.16
N ILE A 256 -8.92 -5.38 14.26
CA ILE A 256 -9.84 -4.90 13.24
C ILE A 256 -11.25 -4.81 13.79
N SER A 257 -11.98 -3.77 13.42
CA SER A 257 -13.40 -3.66 13.72
C SER A 257 -14.19 -4.70 12.93
N LYS A 258 -14.98 -5.48 13.66
CA LYS A 258 -15.93 -6.44 13.10
C LYS A 258 -17.33 -5.84 12.98
N ARG A 259 -17.52 -4.64 13.51
CA ARG A 259 -18.84 -3.99 13.53
C ARG A 259 -19.28 -3.67 12.12
N ALA A 260 -20.42 -4.17 11.82
CA ALA A 260 -20.92 -4.26 10.48
C ALA A 260 -22.04 -3.25 10.18
N TYR A 261 -22.55 -2.57 11.19
CA TYR A 261 -23.78 -1.79 11.08
C TYR A 261 -23.69 -0.55 10.19
N ASN A 262 -22.48 -0.08 9.86
CA ASN A 262 -22.24 1.07 8.98
C ASN A 262 -21.50 0.70 7.69
N GLN A 263 -21.68 -0.53 7.20
CA GLN A 263 -20.97 -1.04 6.02
C GLN A 263 -21.12 -0.14 4.78
N LEU A 264 -22.33 0.34 4.50
CA LEU A 264 -22.57 1.24 3.37
C LEU A 264 -21.83 2.58 3.55
N GLU A 265 -21.87 3.15 4.75
CA GLU A 265 -21.20 4.41 5.07
C GLU A 265 -19.70 4.29 4.90
N LEU A 266 -19.09 3.24 5.45
CA LEU A 266 -17.66 2.96 5.30
C LEU A 266 -17.27 2.72 3.83
N PHE A 267 -18.09 1.97 3.09
CA PHE A 267 -17.87 1.72 1.68
C PHE A 267 -17.88 3.02 0.85
N VAL A 268 -18.89 3.85 1.06
CA VAL A 268 -19.03 5.15 0.36
C VAL A 268 -17.92 6.12 0.78
N SER A 269 -17.51 6.11 2.04
CA SER A 269 -16.42 6.94 2.57
C SER A 269 -15.05 6.50 2.06
N SER A 270 -14.92 5.24 1.69
CA SER A 270 -13.70 4.68 1.10
C SER A 270 -13.49 5.11 -0.35
N PHE A 271 -14.53 5.63 -1.00
CA PHE A 271 -14.40 6.15 -2.36
C PHE A 271 -13.56 7.43 -2.37
N PRO A 272 -12.60 7.56 -3.29
CA PRO A 272 -11.73 8.72 -3.37
C PRO A 272 -12.50 10.05 -3.43
N GLY A 273 -12.15 10.96 -2.54
CA GLY A 273 -12.81 12.27 -2.45
C GLY A 273 -14.04 12.33 -1.55
N ASN A 274 -14.54 11.21 -1.02
CA ASN A 274 -15.71 11.18 -0.12
C ASN A 274 -15.37 10.93 1.36
N CYS A 275 -14.11 10.99 1.73
CA CYS A 275 -13.62 10.72 3.08
C CYS A 275 -14.16 11.65 4.18
N TYR A 276 -14.69 12.80 3.82
CA TYR A 276 -15.26 13.75 4.79
C TYR A 276 -16.60 13.27 5.37
N SER A 277 -17.21 12.22 4.83
CA SER A 277 -18.41 11.58 5.40
C SER A 277 -18.09 10.71 6.64
N LEU A 278 -16.80 10.37 6.86
CA LEU A 278 -16.37 9.68 8.07
C LEU A 278 -16.62 10.54 9.31
N ASN A 279 -17.15 9.91 10.35
CA ASN A 279 -17.43 10.59 11.60
C ASN A 279 -16.14 10.99 12.33
N GLU A 280 -16.07 12.26 12.80
CA GLU A 280 -14.88 12.78 13.48
C GLU A 280 -14.64 12.15 14.85
N GLU A 281 -15.68 11.66 15.50
CA GLU A 281 -15.62 11.21 16.88
C GLU A 281 -15.14 9.75 16.99
N TYR A 282 -15.57 8.87 16.08
CA TYR A 282 -15.30 7.43 16.17
C TYR A 282 -14.72 6.77 14.92
N ASP A 283 -14.69 7.44 13.77
CA ASP A 283 -14.04 6.89 12.58
C ASP A 283 -12.60 7.40 12.39
N ARG A 284 -12.19 8.40 13.15
CA ARG A 284 -10.87 9.03 13.00
C ARG A 284 -10.13 8.98 14.32
N PHE A 285 -8.86 8.64 14.29
CA PHE A 285 -8.01 8.74 15.46
C PHE A 285 -6.84 9.71 15.23
N LEU A 286 -6.47 10.42 16.30
CA LEU A 286 -5.36 11.38 16.28
C LEU A 286 -4.05 10.66 16.49
N THR A 287 -3.08 10.90 15.61
CA THR A 287 -1.74 10.35 15.71
C THR A 287 -0.68 11.28 15.14
N LEU A 288 0.59 10.90 15.23
CA LEU A 288 1.69 11.60 14.57
C LEU A 288 1.80 11.18 13.09
N SER A 289 2.26 12.11 12.25
CA SER A 289 2.38 11.92 10.81
C SER A 289 3.23 10.71 10.41
N ASP A 290 4.31 10.41 11.14
CA ASP A 290 5.17 9.26 10.90
C ASP A 290 4.50 7.93 11.27
N ALA A 291 3.73 7.89 12.37
CA ALA A 291 2.95 6.72 12.73
C ALA A 291 1.86 6.42 11.69
N ALA A 292 1.19 7.45 11.17
CA ALA A 292 0.24 7.29 10.07
C ALA A 292 0.90 6.67 8.83
N VAL A 293 2.10 7.14 8.45
CA VAL A 293 2.84 6.60 7.30
C VAL A 293 3.28 5.14 7.51
N CYS A 294 3.48 4.68 8.75
CA CYS A 294 3.81 3.28 9.01
C CYS A 294 2.71 2.30 8.61
N LEU A 295 1.44 2.74 8.60
CA LEU A 295 0.30 1.95 8.15
C LEU A 295 0.03 2.08 6.64
N MET A 296 0.83 2.83 5.91
CA MET A 296 0.71 2.93 4.47
C MET A 296 1.19 1.65 3.80
N TYR A 297 0.42 1.16 2.82
CA TYR A 297 0.88 0.09 1.95
C TYR A 297 2.07 0.59 1.13
N LYS A 298 3.23 0.00 1.35
CA LYS A 298 4.50 0.48 0.81
C LYS A 298 5.11 -0.41 -0.25
N GLU A 299 4.50 -1.56 -0.49
CA GLU A 299 5.10 -2.49 -1.43
C GLU A 299 5.19 -1.86 -2.82
N ARG A 300 6.41 -1.68 -3.23
CA ARG A 300 6.75 -1.18 -4.54
C ARG A 300 6.77 -2.37 -5.49
N VAL A 301 6.03 -2.30 -6.57
CA VAL A 301 6.24 -3.21 -7.69
C VAL A 301 7.66 -3.00 -8.17
N GLN A 302 8.51 -3.98 -7.97
CA GLN A 302 9.89 -3.94 -8.43
C GLN A 302 9.88 -3.90 -9.96
N HIS A 303 10.65 -2.98 -10.51
CA HIS A 303 10.86 -2.91 -11.94
C HIS A 303 12.13 -3.65 -12.32
N SER A 304 12.04 -4.45 -13.38
CA SER A 304 13.22 -5.07 -13.97
C SER A 304 14.15 -4.02 -14.57
N GLU A 305 15.44 -4.23 -14.43
CA GLU A 305 16.43 -3.42 -15.16
C GLU A 305 16.29 -3.63 -16.67
N GLU A 306 16.39 -2.55 -17.42
CA GLU A 306 16.50 -2.61 -18.88
C GLU A 306 17.96 -2.92 -19.26
N THR A 307 18.30 -4.19 -19.27
CA THR A 307 19.65 -4.68 -19.51
C THR A 307 19.67 -5.86 -20.46
N PRO A 308 20.74 -6.06 -21.24
CA PRO A 308 20.90 -7.26 -22.05
C PRO A 308 21.20 -8.52 -21.22
N ILE A 309 21.65 -8.38 -19.96
CA ILE A 309 21.86 -9.51 -19.05
C ILE A 309 20.70 -9.55 -18.07
N LYS A 310 19.77 -10.46 -18.27
CA LYS A 310 18.60 -10.63 -17.40
C LYS A 310 18.80 -11.84 -16.50
N ILE A 311 19.17 -11.61 -15.23
CA ILE A 311 19.13 -12.63 -14.20
C ILE A 311 17.88 -12.37 -13.39
N TYR A 312 16.96 -13.33 -13.38
CA TYR A 312 15.68 -13.17 -12.71
C TYR A 312 15.76 -13.64 -11.27
N TYR A 313 15.31 -12.78 -10.38
CA TYR A 313 15.03 -13.05 -8.98
C TYR A 313 13.54 -12.87 -8.75
N THR A 314 13.01 -13.41 -7.67
CA THR A 314 11.65 -13.14 -7.23
C THR A 314 11.68 -12.20 -6.05
N ASP A 315 10.81 -11.20 -6.08
CA ASP A 315 10.51 -10.43 -4.89
C ASP A 315 9.64 -11.23 -3.91
N ARG A 316 9.24 -10.62 -2.80
CA ARG A 316 8.40 -11.26 -1.79
C ARG A 316 7.01 -11.63 -2.29
N GLN A 317 6.51 -10.90 -3.28
CA GLN A 317 5.21 -11.15 -3.91
C GLN A 317 5.28 -12.26 -4.97
N GLY A 318 6.47 -12.81 -5.20
CA GLY A 318 6.70 -13.80 -6.25
C GLY A 318 6.81 -13.19 -7.65
N VAL A 319 6.92 -11.86 -7.76
CA VAL A 319 7.09 -11.18 -9.04
C VAL A 319 8.53 -11.34 -9.51
N PRO A 320 8.78 -11.83 -10.74
CA PRO A 320 10.14 -11.93 -11.25
C PRO A 320 10.69 -10.54 -11.59
N VAL A 321 11.86 -10.25 -11.04
CA VAL A 321 12.61 -9.02 -11.27
C VAL A 321 13.93 -9.36 -11.92
N ALA A 322 14.20 -8.77 -13.08
CA ALA A 322 15.51 -8.91 -13.74
C ALA A 322 16.49 -7.90 -13.17
N ILE A 323 17.63 -8.38 -12.73
CA ILE A 323 18.73 -7.59 -12.21
C ILE A 323 20.00 -7.92 -13.00
N ASP A 324 20.78 -6.89 -13.35
CA ASP A 324 22.09 -7.02 -13.94
C ASP A 324 23.16 -6.75 -12.89
N ILE A 325 23.70 -7.79 -12.33
CA ILE A 325 24.77 -7.71 -11.34
C ILE A 325 26.15 -7.33 -11.92
N THR A 326 26.28 -7.30 -13.25
CA THR A 326 27.56 -6.91 -13.87
C THR A 326 27.78 -5.40 -13.85
N GLY A 327 26.78 -4.63 -13.60
CA GLY A 327 26.83 -3.18 -13.36
C GLY A 327 27.28 -2.30 -14.53
N LYS A 328 27.56 -2.88 -15.70
CA LYS A 328 28.24 -2.14 -16.77
C LYS A 328 27.34 -1.30 -17.66
N GLU A 329 26.14 -1.76 -17.98
CA GLU A 329 25.25 -1.08 -18.93
C GLU A 329 23.79 -1.28 -18.55
N GLY A 330 22.94 -0.28 -18.72
CA GLY A 330 21.50 -0.37 -18.57
C GLY A 330 20.84 0.90 -18.02
N LYS A 331 19.54 1.02 -18.23
CA LYS A 331 18.68 2.05 -17.62
C LYS A 331 17.99 1.49 -16.39
N ASN A 332 17.65 2.36 -15.44
CA ASN A 332 16.96 1.99 -14.21
C ASN A 332 17.74 0.96 -13.37
N LYS A 333 19.02 1.16 -13.20
CA LYS A 333 19.87 0.25 -12.44
C LYS A 333 19.46 0.14 -10.98
N LEU A 334 19.45 -1.10 -10.49
CA LEU A 334 19.25 -1.43 -9.07
C LEU A 334 20.60 -1.69 -8.36
N THR A 335 21.70 -1.71 -9.12
CA THR A 335 23.07 -1.95 -8.63
C THR A 335 23.97 -0.78 -8.99
N ASP A 336 24.80 -0.33 -8.03
CA ASP A 336 25.70 0.79 -8.21
C ASP A 336 27.05 0.38 -8.81
N ASN A 337 27.46 -0.87 -8.61
CA ASN A 337 28.74 -1.40 -9.12
C ASN A 337 28.64 -2.91 -9.42
N SER A 338 29.71 -3.47 -9.98
CA SER A 338 29.80 -4.89 -10.34
C SER A 338 30.33 -5.80 -9.23
N ASN A 339 30.59 -5.26 -8.04
CA ASN A 339 31.02 -6.05 -6.92
C ASN A 339 29.81 -6.65 -6.21
N PHE A 340 29.84 -7.94 -5.95
CA PHE A 340 28.79 -8.60 -5.20
C PHE A 340 29.36 -9.63 -4.24
N PHE A 341 28.61 -9.89 -3.19
CA PHE A 341 28.98 -10.84 -2.17
C PHE A 341 27.84 -11.84 -1.96
N CYS A 342 28.16 -13.13 -2.07
CA CYS A 342 27.19 -14.20 -1.93
C CYS A 342 27.41 -14.95 -0.61
N LEU A 343 26.50 -14.74 0.34
CA LEU A 343 26.49 -15.43 1.63
C LEU A 343 25.33 -16.41 1.73
N GLY A 344 25.57 -17.49 2.45
CA GLY A 344 24.51 -18.46 2.77
C GLY A 344 25.07 -19.69 3.47
N PRO A 345 24.29 -20.43 4.24
CA PRO A 345 24.70 -21.67 4.85
C PRO A 345 25.04 -22.75 3.82
N SER A 346 25.63 -23.85 4.27
CA SER A 346 25.87 -25.01 3.40
C SER A 346 24.56 -25.53 2.82
N GLY A 347 24.53 -25.91 1.55
CA GLY A 347 23.32 -26.37 0.86
C GLY A 347 22.34 -25.28 0.40
N SER A 348 22.60 -23.99 0.64
CA SER A 348 21.70 -22.88 0.25
C SER A 348 21.69 -22.54 -1.25
N GLY A 349 22.40 -23.28 -2.09
CA GLY A 349 22.45 -23.02 -3.53
C GLY A 349 23.46 -21.99 -4.00
N LYS A 350 24.40 -21.53 -3.16
CA LYS A 350 25.42 -20.54 -3.52
C LYS A 350 26.15 -20.88 -4.81
N SER A 351 26.70 -22.10 -4.92
CA SER A 351 27.45 -22.54 -6.08
C SER A 351 26.59 -22.59 -7.34
N PHE A 352 25.33 -23.01 -7.22
CA PHE A 352 24.38 -22.99 -8.32
C PHE A 352 24.10 -21.55 -8.79
N HIS A 353 23.88 -20.66 -7.85
CA HIS A 353 23.64 -19.25 -8.15
C HIS A 353 24.86 -18.61 -8.87
N MET A 354 26.06 -18.84 -8.37
CA MET A 354 27.29 -18.37 -9.00
C MET A 354 27.47 -18.95 -10.41
N HIS A 355 27.12 -20.21 -10.63
CA HIS A 355 27.17 -20.82 -11.94
C HIS A 355 26.16 -20.17 -12.92
N VAL A 356 24.97 -19.85 -12.48
CA VAL A 356 23.96 -19.13 -13.28
C VAL A 356 24.48 -17.75 -13.71
N ILE A 357 25.05 -17.01 -12.79
CA ILE A 357 25.65 -15.70 -13.07
C ILE A 357 26.77 -15.83 -14.12
N TRP A 358 27.71 -16.72 -13.87
CA TRP A 358 28.85 -16.95 -14.77
C TRP A 358 28.40 -17.36 -16.17
N THR A 359 27.48 -18.29 -16.27
CA THR A 359 26.95 -18.79 -17.56
C THR A 359 26.29 -17.67 -18.37
N LYS A 360 25.47 -16.83 -17.73
CA LYS A 360 24.80 -15.72 -18.42
C LYS A 360 25.76 -14.65 -18.88
N THR A 361 26.75 -14.31 -18.06
CA THR A 361 27.78 -13.30 -18.38
C THR A 361 28.65 -13.79 -19.54
N HIS A 362 29.14 -15.02 -19.47
CA HIS A 362 30.00 -15.59 -20.48
C HIS A 362 29.31 -15.78 -21.84
N ARG A 363 28.04 -16.17 -21.83
CA ARG A 363 27.23 -16.32 -23.04
C ARG A 363 27.04 -14.99 -23.78
N LYS A 364 26.90 -13.89 -23.06
CA LYS A 364 26.84 -12.55 -23.66
C LYS A 364 28.18 -12.18 -24.34
N GLU A 365 29.29 -12.42 -23.66
CA GLU A 365 30.61 -12.14 -24.23
C GLU A 365 30.86 -12.92 -25.53
N LEU A 366 30.43 -14.17 -25.58
CA LEU A 366 30.51 -14.99 -26.81
C LEU A 366 29.60 -14.47 -27.92
N GLN A 367 28.38 -14.04 -27.59
CA GLN A 367 27.42 -13.47 -28.56
C GLN A 367 27.93 -12.13 -29.11
N THR A 368 28.56 -11.29 -28.27
CA THR A 368 29.14 -10.02 -28.70
C THR A 368 30.32 -10.28 -29.65
N LYS A 369 31.22 -11.20 -29.31
CA LYS A 369 32.33 -11.56 -30.16
C LYS A 369 31.91 -12.16 -31.51
N LEU A 370 30.86 -12.96 -31.56
CA LEU A 370 30.30 -13.49 -32.79
C LEU A 370 29.65 -12.43 -33.69
N ARG A 371 29.08 -11.36 -33.10
CA ARG A 371 28.54 -10.22 -33.86
C ARG A 371 29.62 -9.28 -34.39
N GLU A 372 30.76 -9.19 -33.72
CA GLU A 372 31.91 -8.38 -34.17
C GLU A 372 32.75 -9.08 -35.25
N THR A 373 32.58 -10.39 -35.42
CA THR A 373 33.28 -11.20 -36.43
C THR A 373 32.44 -11.56 -37.64
N SER A 374 31.17 -11.17 -37.67
CA SER A 374 30.24 -11.28 -38.81
C SER A 374 29.96 -9.91 -39.42
#